data_2f3c3e342a595d7a136e7f18f77e3c3b
#
_entry.id   2f3c3e342a595d7a136e7f18f77e3c3b
#
_cell.length_a   1.000
_cell.length_b   1.000
_cell.length_c   1.000
_cell.angle_alpha   90.00
_cell.angle_beta   90.00
_cell.angle_gamma   90.00
#
_symmetry.space_group_name_H-M   'P 1'
#
loop_
_entity.id
_entity.type
_entity.pdbx_description
1 polymer ?
#
loop_
_entity_poly.entity_id
_entity_poly.type
_entity_poly.pdbx_seq_one_letter_code
_entity_poly.pdbx_strand_id
1 'polypeptide(L)'
;MILIAHRGISCQRPENTFASFDHALKLGIPYIELDLHLSSDGIPVVMHDETVDRTTNGSGFISDFTKDQLMQLDAGSWFVSEGGEQFSGETVPVFEDLLKRYSGQAHIFAEIKSKDTELIPLARNLIEKYGWLDTSQNRFGHVPGISMISFDMDQLLISKKLMPDLGHGLLTEECSEEIIDFCEMNNLQ
;
A
#
# COMPACT_ATOMS: atom_id res chain seq x y z
N MET A 1 11.26 9.12 16.86
CA MET A 1 9.86 8.91 16.46
C MET A 1 9.85 8.84 14.93
N ILE A 2 9.25 7.82 14.36
CA ILE A 2 9.07 7.69 12.91
C ILE A 2 7.65 8.16 12.59
N LEU A 3 7.50 9.04 11.60
CA LEU A 3 6.22 9.49 11.08
C LEU A 3 5.93 8.74 9.79
N ILE A 4 4.79 8.06 9.72
CA ILE A 4 4.35 7.30 8.55
C ILE A 4 3.17 8.05 7.92
N ALA A 5 3.25 8.32 6.64
CA ALA A 5 2.19 8.94 5.86
C ALA A 5 1.13 7.88 5.49
N HIS A 6 0.07 7.77 6.31
CA HIS A 6 -1.02 6.82 6.14
C HIS A 6 -1.85 7.15 4.89
N ARG A 7 -1.78 6.31 3.87
CA ARG A 7 -2.31 6.52 2.51
C ARG A 7 -1.76 7.81 1.86
N GLY A 8 -0.49 8.13 2.18
CA GLY A 8 0.12 9.43 1.89
C GLY A 8 -0.29 10.51 2.89
N ILE A 9 -0.22 11.79 2.51
CA ILE A 9 -0.72 12.90 3.34
C ILE A 9 -2.22 13.07 3.12
N SER A 10 -2.99 12.08 3.52
CA SER A 10 -4.43 11.94 3.26
C SER A 10 -5.30 13.05 3.86
N CYS A 11 -4.78 13.81 4.82
CA CYS A 11 -5.47 14.98 5.35
C CYS A 11 -5.34 16.25 4.46
N GLN A 12 -4.44 16.26 3.48
CA GLN A 12 -4.20 17.41 2.59
C GLN A 12 -4.35 17.05 1.10
N ARG A 13 -4.36 15.77 0.75
CA ARG A 13 -4.42 15.25 -0.61
C ARG A 13 -5.31 14.01 -0.66
N PRO A 14 -5.90 13.68 -1.81
CA PRO A 14 -6.71 12.46 -1.93
C PRO A 14 -5.89 11.23 -1.58
N GLU A 15 -6.40 10.42 -0.64
CA GLU A 15 -5.72 9.21 -0.14
C GLU A 15 -5.38 8.24 -1.26
N ASN A 16 -4.30 7.47 -1.08
CA ASN A 16 -3.87 6.42 -2.01
C ASN A 16 -3.67 6.91 -3.46
N THR A 17 -3.24 8.18 -3.65
CA THR A 17 -2.90 8.75 -4.96
C THR A 17 -1.45 9.21 -5.01
N PHE A 18 -0.92 9.41 -6.22
CA PHE A 18 0.42 9.97 -6.38
C PHE A 18 0.52 11.38 -5.79
N ALA A 19 -0.53 12.18 -5.85
CA ALA A 19 -0.55 13.50 -5.22
C ALA A 19 -0.28 13.42 -3.70
N SER A 20 -0.86 12.44 -2.99
CA SER A 20 -0.66 12.29 -1.55
C SER A 20 0.72 11.73 -1.20
N PHE A 21 1.23 10.79 -1.99
CA PHE A 21 2.54 10.17 -1.77
C PHE A 21 3.69 11.14 -2.08
N ASP A 22 3.63 11.84 -3.21
CA ASP A 22 4.62 12.87 -3.57
C ASP A 22 4.66 13.99 -2.54
N HIS A 23 3.49 14.34 -1.98
CA HIS A 23 3.42 15.36 -0.94
C HIS A 23 4.11 14.91 0.36
N ALA A 24 4.03 13.61 0.71
CA ALA A 24 4.76 13.06 1.84
C ALA A 24 6.27 13.25 1.67
N LEU A 25 6.80 12.86 0.51
CA LEU A 25 8.24 13.03 0.22
C LEU A 25 8.65 14.52 0.20
N LYS A 26 7.81 15.40 -0.35
CA LYS A 26 8.05 16.86 -0.35
C LYS A 26 8.13 17.45 1.06
N LEU A 27 7.39 16.89 2.02
CA LEU A 27 7.45 17.27 3.43
C LEU A 27 8.60 16.59 4.20
N GLY A 28 9.44 15.79 3.53
CA GLY A 28 10.54 15.06 4.15
C GLY A 28 10.09 13.82 4.93
N ILE A 29 8.90 13.27 4.63
CA ILE A 29 8.37 12.05 5.22
C ILE A 29 8.57 10.90 4.22
N PRO A 30 9.66 10.12 4.33
CA PRO A 30 9.96 9.06 3.36
C PRO A 30 9.24 7.74 3.67
N TYR A 31 8.41 7.71 4.70
CA TYR A 31 7.65 6.53 5.10
C TYR A 31 6.21 6.67 4.62
N ILE A 32 5.85 5.82 3.65
CA ILE A 32 4.55 5.83 2.98
C ILE A 32 3.84 4.53 3.29
N GLU A 33 2.61 4.63 3.74
CA GLU A 33 1.72 3.49 3.86
C GLU A 33 0.67 3.56 2.75
N LEU A 34 0.26 2.39 2.24
CA LEU A 34 -0.72 2.23 1.17
C LEU A 34 -1.41 0.86 1.24
N ASP A 35 -2.58 0.77 0.64
CA ASP A 35 -3.47 -0.39 0.66
C ASP A 35 -3.49 -1.11 -0.69
N LEU A 36 -3.32 -2.45 -0.71
CA LEU A 36 -3.28 -3.25 -1.93
C LEU A 36 -4.55 -4.08 -2.12
N HIS A 37 -5.13 -3.96 -3.30
CA HIS A 37 -6.18 -4.83 -3.81
C HIS A 37 -5.78 -5.45 -5.17
N LEU A 38 -6.59 -6.39 -5.66
CA LEU A 38 -6.40 -7.05 -6.95
C LEU A 38 -7.51 -6.66 -7.92
N SER A 39 -7.14 -6.20 -9.12
CA SER A 39 -8.09 -5.99 -10.22
C SER A 39 -8.58 -7.31 -10.83
N SER A 40 -9.65 -7.27 -11.64
CA SER A 40 -10.21 -8.47 -12.30
C SER A 40 -9.23 -9.17 -13.23
N ASP A 41 -8.25 -8.47 -13.75
CA ASP A 41 -7.19 -8.99 -14.63
C ASP A 41 -5.88 -9.32 -13.88
N GLY A 42 -5.95 -9.39 -12.53
CA GLY A 42 -4.85 -9.86 -11.69
C GLY A 42 -3.72 -8.84 -11.51
N ILE A 43 -4.00 -7.56 -11.60
CA ILE A 43 -3.00 -6.51 -11.39
C ILE A 43 -3.17 -5.89 -9.99
N PRO A 44 -2.09 -5.85 -9.16
CA PRO A 44 -2.13 -5.16 -7.88
C PRO A 44 -2.33 -3.65 -8.06
N VAL A 45 -3.37 -3.11 -7.42
CA VAL A 45 -3.76 -1.69 -7.46
C VAL A 45 -3.85 -1.13 -6.05
N VAL A 46 -3.82 0.20 -5.93
CA VAL A 46 -3.74 0.89 -4.64
C VAL A 46 -5.06 1.59 -4.34
N MET A 47 -5.78 1.08 -3.33
CA MET A 47 -7.03 1.62 -2.83
C MET A 47 -7.34 1.00 -1.47
N HIS A 48 -8.04 1.72 -0.58
CA HIS A 48 -8.36 1.20 0.75
C HIS A 48 -9.58 0.29 0.76
N ASP A 49 -10.70 0.77 0.18
CA ASP A 49 -11.98 0.07 0.23
C ASP A 49 -12.02 -1.06 -0.82
N GLU A 50 -12.84 -2.08 -0.60
CA GLU A 50 -13.10 -3.14 -1.59
C GLU A 50 -13.85 -2.60 -2.83
N THR A 51 -14.48 -1.40 -2.72
CA THR A 51 -15.22 -0.75 -3.80
C THR A 51 -14.62 0.60 -4.17
N VAL A 52 -14.87 1.05 -5.40
CA VAL A 52 -14.36 2.32 -5.92
C VAL A 52 -15.22 3.54 -5.52
N ASP A 53 -16.35 3.34 -4.86
CA ASP A 53 -17.43 4.31 -4.70
C ASP A 53 -17.04 5.56 -3.89
N ARG A 54 -16.25 5.40 -2.81
CA ARG A 54 -15.95 6.50 -1.88
C ARG A 54 -14.92 7.48 -2.42
N THR A 55 -13.92 6.96 -3.10
CA THR A 55 -12.72 7.72 -3.48
C THR A 55 -12.55 7.88 -4.99
N THR A 56 -13.58 7.52 -5.78
CA THR A 56 -13.58 7.75 -7.22
C THR A 56 -14.95 8.20 -7.72
N ASN A 57 -15.02 8.51 -9.02
CA ASN A 57 -16.28 8.77 -9.73
C ASN A 57 -16.97 7.51 -10.27
N GLY A 58 -16.44 6.31 -9.95
CA GLY A 58 -17.02 5.01 -10.32
C GLY A 58 -17.92 4.42 -9.23
N SER A 59 -18.47 3.21 -9.50
CA SER A 59 -19.24 2.44 -8.52
C SER A 59 -19.09 0.95 -8.79
N GLY A 60 -18.88 0.14 -7.72
CA GLY A 60 -18.73 -1.31 -7.78
C GLY A 60 -17.44 -1.82 -7.12
N PHE A 61 -17.26 -3.14 -7.12
CA PHE A 61 -16.08 -3.78 -6.52
C PHE A 61 -14.85 -3.62 -7.42
N ILE A 62 -13.67 -3.40 -6.81
CA ILE A 62 -12.38 -3.34 -7.52
C ILE A 62 -12.17 -4.60 -8.38
N SER A 63 -12.58 -5.77 -7.86
CA SER A 63 -12.49 -7.06 -8.56
C SER A 63 -13.35 -7.18 -9.82
N ASP A 64 -14.26 -6.25 -10.08
CA ASP A 64 -15.09 -6.20 -11.30
C ASP A 64 -14.42 -5.38 -12.41
N PHE A 65 -13.38 -4.62 -12.12
CA PHE A 65 -12.70 -3.73 -13.04
C PHE A 65 -11.33 -4.28 -13.43
N THR A 66 -11.00 -4.18 -14.72
CA THR A 66 -9.61 -4.33 -15.16
C THR A 66 -8.75 -3.14 -14.71
N LYS A 67 -7.43 -3.32 -14.67
CA LYS A 67 -6.48 -2.24 -14.42
C LYS A 67 -6.79 -1.01 -15.28
N ASP A 68 -6.98 -1.20 -16.59
CA ASP A 68 -7.19 -0.09 -17.52
C ASP A 68 -8.51 0.67 -17.24
N GLN A 69 -9.54 -0.03 -16.75
CA GLN A 69 -10.78 0.61 -16.32
C GLN A 69 -10.59 1.40 -15.03
N LEU A 70 -9.86 0.85 -14.03
CA LEU A 70 -9.55 1.55 -12.78
C LEU A 70 -8.73 2.83 -13.03
N MET A 71 -7.75 2.77 -13.95
CA MET A 71 -6.94 3.94 -14.30
C MET A 71 -7.71 5.05 -15.04
N GLN A 72 -8.93 4.80 -15.50
CA GLN A 72 -9.81 5.82 -16.10
C GLN A 72 -10.71 6.50 -15.07
N LEU A 73 -10.80 5.96 -13.86
CA LEU A 73 -11.58 6.59 -12.80
C LEU A 73 -10.83 7.81 -12.24
N ASP A 74 -11.57 8.88 -12.00
CA ASP A 74 -11.06 10.06 -11.28
C ASP A 74 -11.04 9.75 -9.79
N ALA A 75 -9.84 9.63 -9.21
CA ALA A 75 -9.60 9.34 -7.80
C ALA A 75 -9.25 10.60 -6.99
N GLY A 76 -9.39 11.79 -7.56
CA GLY A 76 -8.99 13.03 -6.92
C GLY A 76 -10.09 14.06 -6.71
N SER A 77 -11.08 14.15 -7.61
CA SER A 77 -12.11 15.20 -7.58
C SER A 77 -13.04 15.13 -6.37
N TRP A 78 -13.14 14.01 -5.69
CA TRP A 78 -13.93 13.84 -4.45
C TRP A 78 -13.32 14.59 -3.26
N PHE A 79 -12.00 14.84 -3.30
CA PHE A 79 -11.26 15.44 -2.20
C PHE A 79 -11.43 16.98 -2.18
N VAL A 80 -11.86 17.50 -1.03
CA VAL A 80 -12.01 18.94 -0.81
C VAL A 80 -10.81 19.48 -0.04
N SER A 81 -9.91 20.17 -0.71
CA SER A 81 -8.76 20.81 -0.11
C SER A 81 -9.16 22.10 0.62
N GLU A 82 -8.66 22.30 1.85
CA GLU A 82 -8.84 23.57 2.58
C GLU A 82 -8.29 24.78 1.82
N GLY A 83 -7.25 24.59 0.99
CA GLY A 83 -6.62 25.62 0.17
C GLY A 83 -7.28 25.80 -1.20
N GLY A 84 -8.36 25.07 -1.53
CA GLY A 84 -9.03 25.13 -2.83
C GLY A 84 -8.24 24.47 -3.97
N GLU A 85 -7.18 23.72 -3.66
CA GLU A 85 -6.41 22.95 -4.65
C GLU A 85 -7.29 21.83 -5.23
N GLN A 86 -7.21 21.63 -6.54
CA GLN A 86 -7.98 20.64 -7.28
C GLN A 86 -7.09 19.46 -7.65
N PHE A 87 -7.63 18.24 -7.52
CA PHE A 87 -6.93 16.99 -7.81
C PHE A 87 -7.61 16.17 -8.90
N SER A 88 -8.44 16.83 -9.73
CA SER A 88 -9.01 16.19 -10.91
C SER A 88 -7.90 15.66 -11.82
N GLY A 89 -8.05 14.41 -12.25
CA GLY A 89 -7.03 13.74 -13.06
C GLY A 89 -6.06 12.85 -12.27
N GLU A 90 -6.11 12.84 -10.93
CA GLU A 90 -5.55 11.71 -10.17
C GLU A 90 -6.36 10.45 -10.48
N THR A 91 -5.67 9.34 -10.66
CA THR A 91 -6.26 8.04 -11.00
C THR A 91 -5.93 7.01 -9.93
N VAL A 92 -6.60 5.86 -9.97
CA VAL A 92 -6.24 4.72 -9.10
C VAL A 92 -4.83 4.25 -9.46
N PRO A 93 -3.85 4.31 -8.54
CA PRO A 93 -2.48 3.93 -8.85
C PRO A 93 -2.33 2.42 -9.01
N VAL A 94 -1.45 2.00 -9.92
CA VAL A 94 -0.99 0.63 -10.04
C VAL A 94 0.25 0.45 -9.17
N PHE A 95 0.33 -0.65 -8.43
CA PHE A 95 1.46 -0.90 -7.52
C PHE A 95 2.80 -0.93 -8.25
N GLU A 96 2.83 -1.46 -9.48
CA GLU A 96 4.02 -1.46 -10.32
C GLU A 96 4.60 -0.05 -10.55
N ASP A 97 3.73 0.93 -10.80
CA ASP A 97 4.17 2.30 -11.06
C ASP A 97 4.66 3.00 -9.77
N LEU A 98 4.09 2.63 -8.63
CA LEU A 98 4.57 3.06 -7.32
C LEU A 98 6.00 2.57 -7.05
N LEU A 99 6.23 1.26 -7.27
CA LEU A 99 7.56 0.67 -7.08
C LEU A 99 8.62 1.35 -7.97
N LYS A 100 8.27 1.67 -9.22
CA LYS A 100 9.16 2.42 -10.13
C LYS A 100 9.43 3.83 -9.62
N ARG A 101 8.36 4.56 -9.23
CA ARG A 101 8.43 5.98 -8.90
C ARG A 101 9.23 6.23 -7.63
N TYR A 102 9.04 5.41 -6.59
CA TYR A 102 9.62 5.63 -5.27
C TYR A 102 10.88 4.81 -4.98
N SER A 103 11.40 4.11 -5.99
CA SER A 103 12.66 3.36 -5.87
C SER A 103 13.78 4.25 -5.33
N GLY A 104 14.45 3.78 -4.27
CA GLY A 104 15.55 4.51 -3.63
C GLY A 104 15.15 5.73 -2.80
N GLN A 105 13.86 6.10 -2.73
CA GLN A 105 13.40 7.35 -2.10
C GLN A 105 12.55 7.13 -0.85
N ALA A 106 11.82 6.02 -0.76
CA ALA A 106 10.85 5.77 0.29
C ALA A 106 11.02 4.41 0.95
N HIS A 107 10.44 4.26 2.14
CA HIS A 107 10.04 2.98 2.69
C HIS A 107 8.52 2.84 2.55
N ILE A 108 8.09 1.79 1.86
CA ILE A 108 6.67 1.52 1.62
C ILE A 108 6.17 0.48 2.62
N PHE A 109 5.12 0.82 3.36
CA PHE A 109 4.32 -0.13 4.13
C PHE A 109 3.11 -0.50 3.28
N ALA A 110 3.13 -1.70 2.71
CA ALA A 110 2.08 -2.18 1.81
C ALA A 110 1.10 -3.08 2.57
N GLU A 111 -0.11 -2.58 2.84
CA GLU A 111 -1.16 -3.35 3.50
C GLU A 111 -1.83 -4.31 2.52
N ILE A 112 -1.91 -5.59 2.91
CA ILE A 112 -2.65 -6.62 2.17
C ILE A 112 -4.12 -6.50 2.57
N LYS A 113 -4.94 -5.86 1.72
CA LYS A 113 -6.39 -5.68 1.93
C LYS A 113 -7.24 -6.74 1.25
N SER A 114 -6.83 -7.15 0.05
CA SER A 114 -7.57 -8.17 -0.70
C SER A 114 -7.61 -9.50 0.04
N LYS A 115 -8.77 -10.14 0.05
CA LYS A 115 -8.93 -11.52 0.52
C LYS A 115 -8.46 -12.56 -0.49
N ASP A 116 -8.19 -12.13 -1.73
CA ASP A 116 -7.63 -13.00 -2.76
C ASP A 116 -6.14 -13.22 -2.49
N THR A 117 -5.78 -14.45 -2.16
CA THR A 117 -4.40 -14.84 -1.83
C THR A 117 -3.44 -14.72 -3.02
N GLU A 118 -3.95 -14.62 -4.24
CA GLU A 118 -3.14 -14.40 -5.45
C GLU A 118 -2.48 -12.99 -5.45
N LEU A 119 -3.01 -12.03 -4.68
CA LEU A 119 -2.36 -10.73 -4.52
C LEU A 119 -0.91 -10.86 -4.06
N ILE A 120 -0.64 -11.74 -3.09
CA ILE A 120 0.69 -11.85 -2.45
C ILE A 120 1.77 -12.32 -3.44
N PRO A 121 1.61 -13.42 -4.19
CA PRO A 121 2.60 -13.84 -5.17
C PRO A 121 2.76 -12.83 -6.32
N LEU A 122 1.68 -12.16 -6.74
CA LEU A 122 1.74 -11.14 -7.78
C LEU A 122 2.49 -9.89 -7.30
N ALA A 123 2.22 -9.42 -6.09
CA ALA A 123 2.97 -8.32 -5.47
C ALA A 123 4.46 -8.68 -5.32
N ARG A 124 4.77 -9.92 -4.83
CA ARG A 124 6.14 -10.41 -4.73
C ARG A 124 6.89 -10.35 -6.07
N ASN A 125 6.26 -10.78 -7.15
CA ASN A 125 6.89 -10.77 -8.47
C ASN A 125 7.27 -9.34 -8.91
N LEU A 126 6.43 -8.34 -8.60
CA LEU A 126 6.71 -6.94 -8.87
C LEU A 126 7.83 -6.41 -7.96
N ILE A 127 7.78 -6.72 -6.66
CA ILE A 127 8.79 -6.33 -5.66
C ILE A 127 10.18 -6.85 -6.10
N GLU A 128 10.25 -8.13 -6.52
CA GLU A 128 11.47 -8.76 -7.03
C GLU A 128 11.94 -8.11 -8.35
N LYS A 129 11.02 -7.95 -9.31
CA LYS A 129 11.30 -7.35 -10.62
C LYS A 129 11.92 -5.97 -10.54
N TYR A 130 11.51 -5.16 -9.56
CA TYR A 130 12.00 -3.79 -9.38
C TYR A 130 13.10 -3.66 -8.32
N GLY A 131 13.67 -4.78 -7.87
CA GLY A 131 14.85 -4.79 -7.01
C GLY A 131 14.58 -4.41 -5.54
N TRP A 132 13.32 -4.45 -5.10
CA TRP A 132 12.96 -4.14 -3.73
C TRP A 132 13.20 -5.29 -2.74
N LEU A 133 13.56 -6.50 -3.23
CA LEU A 133 13.99 -7.64 -2.39
C LEU A 133 15.46 -7.60 -2.02
N ASP A 134 16.24 -6.59 -2.44
CA ASP A 134 17.64 -6.51 -2.04
C ASP A 134 17.77 -6.35 -0.53
N THR A 135 18.19 -7.45 0.10
CA THR A 135 18.14 -7.69 1.53
C THR A 135 19.12 -6.88 2.36
N SER A 136 20.11 -6.26 1.73
CA SER A 136 21.14 -5.50 2.44
C SER A 136 20.59 -4.28 3.18
N GLN A 137 19.38 -3.85 2.83
CA GLN A 137 18.72 -2.66 3.38
C GLN A 137 17.27 -2.91 3.86
N ASN A 138 16.67 -4.06 3.57
CA ASN A 138 15.27 -4.37 3.91
C ASN A 138 15.09 -4.76 5.38
N ARG A 139 15.32 -3.80 6.26
CA ARG A 139 14.85 -3.91 7.65
C ARG A 139 13.56 -3.09 7.78
N PHE A 140 12.65 -3.54 8.63
CA PHE A 140 11.43 -2.81 8.92
C PHE A 140 11.74 -1.33 9.22
N GLY A 141 11.12 -0.42 8.43
CA GLY A 141 11.36 1.01 8.56
C GLY A 141 12.71 1.56 8.08
N HIS A 142 13.51 0.81 7.31
CA HIS A 142 14.71 1.36 6.64
C HIS A 142 14.34 2.03 5.32
N VAL A 143 14.93 3.18 5.02
CA VAL A 143 14.76 3.89 3.73
C VAL A 143 16.04 3.72 2.90
N PRO A 144 15.94 3.28 1.65
CA PRO A 144 14.75 2.74 0.96
C PRO A 144 14.38 1.34 1.48
N GLY A 145 13.12 0.94 1.28
CA GLY A 145 12.68 -0.40 1.65
C GLY A 145 11.19 -0.61 1.46
N ILE A 146 10.75 -1.84 1.72
CA ILE A 146 9.35 -2.22 1.71
C ILE A 146 9.06 -3.20 2.85
N SER A 147 7.91 -3.06 3.46
CA SER A 147 7.37 -3.99 4.46
C SER A 147 5.95 -4.34 4.09
N MET A 148 5.57 -5.61 4.28
CA MET A 148 4.19 -6.05 4.11
C MET A 148 3.48 -6.00 5.46
N ILE A 149 2.30 -5.43 5.50
CA ILE A 149 1.49 -5.32 6.72
C ILE A 149 0.09 -5.83 6.46
N SER A 150 -0.60 -6.33 7.49
CA SER A 150 -1.99 -6.80 7.38
C SER A 150 -2.65 -6.91 8.74
N PHE A 151 -3.98 -6.77 8.78
CA PHE A 151 -4.82 -7.22 9.89
C PHE A 151 -5.09 -8.73 9.83
N ASP A 152 -4.90 -9.38 8.69
CA ASP A 152 -5.11 -10.81 8.48
C ASP A 152 -3.81 -11.58 8.75
N MET A 153 -3.80 -12.32 9.87
CA MET A 153 -2.64 -13.11 10.31
C MET A 153 -2.25 -14.19 9.28
N ASP A 154 -3.22 -14.85 8.67
CA ASP A 154 -2.96 -15.95 7.72
C ASP A 154 -2.29 -15.42 6.45
N GLN A 155 -2.80 -14.31 5.90
CA GLN A 155 -2.20 -13.65 4.75
C GLN A 155 -0.80 -13.13 5.06
N LEU A 156 -0.60 -12.58 6.26
CA LEU A 156 0.72 -12.11 6.68
C LEU A 156 1.73 -13.25 6.78
N LEU A 157 1.32 -14.42 7.29
CA LEU A 157 2.18 -15.62 7.34
C LEU A 157 2.48 -16.17 5.93
N ILE A 158 1.51 -16.12 5.00
CA ILE A 158 1.75 -16.47 3.58
C ILE A 158 2.77 -15.51 2.97
N SER A 159 2.59 -14.20 3.19
CA SER A 159 3.53 -13.18 2.72
C SER A 159 4.94 -13.41 3.26
N LYS A 160 5.06 -13.67 4.57
CA LYS A 160 6.35 -13.95 5.21
C LYS A 160 7.03 -15.18 4.66
N LYS A 161 6.27 -16.23 4.39
CA LYS A 161 6.81 -17.46 3.77
C LYS A 161 7.36 -17.21 2.36
N LEU A 162 6.69 -16.35 1.58
CA LEU A 162 7.09 -16.04 0.20
C LEU A 162 8.20 -14.99 0.13
N MET A 163 8.30 -14.10 1.11
CA MET A 163 9.26 -12.98 1.16
C MET A 163 9.91 -12.89 2.55
N PRO A 164 10.66 -13.92 2.99
CA PRO A 164 11.16 -14.02 4.37
C PRO A 164 12.13 -12.90 4.77
N ASP A 165 12.75 -12.27 3.80
CA ASP A 165 13.74 -11.21 4.00
C ASP A 165 13.11 -9.80 4.13
N LEU A 166 11.82 -9.64 3.85
CA LEU A 166 11.11 -8.38 4.07
C LEU A 166 10.69 -8.21 5.53
N GLY A 167 10.49 -6.96 5.94
CA GLY A 167 9.77 -6.64 7.16
C GLY A 167 8.30 -7.04 7.03
N HIS A 168 7.74 -7.62 8.09
CA HIS A 168 6.31 -7.97 8.17
C HIS A 168 5.75 -7.44 9.47
N GLY A 169 4.64 -6.71 9.42
CA GLY A 169 3.97 -6.13 10.57
C GLY A 169 2.50 -6.54 10.67
N LEU A 170 2.09 -6.97 11.86
CA LEU A 170 0.68 -7.21 12.15
C LEU A 170 0.02 -5.89 12.55
N LEU A 171 -1.08 -5.57 11.88
CA LEU A 171 -1.96 -4.49 12.28
C LEU A 171 -3.02 -5.02 13.24
N THR A 172 -3.29 -4.27 14.30
CA THR A 172 -4.30 -4.64 15.29
C THR A 172 -4.87 -3.41 15.97
N GLU A 173 -6.15 -3.48 16.33
CA GLU A 173 -6.82 -2.44 17.16
C GLU A 173 -6.64 -2.72 18.65
N GLU A 174 -6.33 -3.96 19.02
CA GLU A 174 -6.15 -4.40 20.39
C GLU A 174 -4.76 -5.00 20.57
N CYS A 175 -4.09 -4.73 21.70
CA CYS A 175 -2.81 -5.31 22.04
C CYS A 175 -3.00 -6.25 23.23
N SER A 176 -2.95 -7.57 23.00
CA SER A 176 -2.99 -8.62 24.03
C SER A 176 -1.66 -9.34 24.10
N GLU A 177 -1.42 -10.06 25.24
CA GLU A 177 -0.24 -10.92 25.39
C GLU A 177 -0.21 -11.98 24.28
N GLU A 178 -1.36 -12.53 23.89
CA GLU A 178 -1.46 -13.54 22.83
C GLU A 178 -1.01 -12.99 21.47
N ILE A 179 -1.34 -11.74 21.16
CA ILE A 179 -0.89 -11.07 19.92
C ILE A 179 0.61 -10.81 19.96
N ILE A 180 1.14 -10.38 21.12
CA ILE A 180 2.57 -10.16 21.29
C ILE A 180 3.33 -11.49 21.11
N ASP A 181 2.89 -12.55 21.77
CA ASP A 181 3.49 -13.90 21.67
C ASP A 181 3.45 -14.41 20.21
N PHE A 182 2.32 -14.20 19.52
CA PHE A 182 2.18 -14.55 18.11
C PHE A 182 3.21 -13.80 17.23
N CYS A 183 3.37 -12.50 17.44
CA CYS A 183 4.34 -11.70 16.70
C CYS A 183 5.78 -12.15 16.99
N GLU A 184 6.12 -12.40 18.25
CA GLU A 184 7.45 -12.88 18.63
C GLU A 184 7.77 -14.25 18.02
N MET A 185 6.84 -15.22 18.15
CA MET A 185 7.01 -16.58 17.58
C MET A 185 7.19 -16.56 16.07
N ASN A 186 6.56 -15.62 15.38
CA ASN A 186 6.62 -15.50 13.92
C ASN A 186 7.62 -14.45 13.45
N ASN A 187 8.36 -13.80 14.35
CA ASN A 187 9.29 -12.71 14.03
C ASN A 187 8.62 -11.62 13.17
N LEU A 188 7.45 -11.16 13.63
CA LEU A 188 6.69 -10.03 13.07
C LEU A 188 6.97 -8.76 13.89
N GLN A 189 6.63 -7.60 13.30
CA GLN A 189 6.70 -6.30 13.96
C GLN A 189 5.32 -5.87 14.44
#